data_a499a1fdbb6ebfba1a4756948f797203
#
_entry.id   a499a1fdbb6ebfba1a4756948f797203
#
_cell.length_a   1.000
_cell.length_b   1.000
_cell.length_c   1.000
_cell.angle_alpha   90.00
_cell.angle_beta   90.00
_cell.angle_gamma   90.00
#
_symmetry.space_group_name_H-M   'P 1'
#
loop_
_entity.id
_entity.type
_entity.pdbx_description
1 polymer ?
#
loop_
_entity_poly.entity_id
_entity_poly.type
_entity_poly.pdbx_seq_one_letter_code
_entity_poly.pdbx_strand_id
1 'polypeptide(L)'
;FDNYRVLHMWDAESGMIDIWHRYCQRQMRDSFVMLDEKLIFSNTEVKKEDYASKRLPYPLEQGSIKAWDELMSVLYAPDERMKIEWAIGAIVNGDSKKIQKFMVMYGAPGTGKSTVINIIQKLFAGYYSAFDAKVLGSSSNAFALEAFKANPLIAIQHDGDLSRIEDNTRINSLVSH
;
A
#
# COMPACT_ATOMS: atom_id res chain seq x y z
N PHE A 1 3.76 31.78 -0.18
CA PHE A 1 4.98 32.47 0.29
C PHE A 1 4.75 33.98 0.22
N ASP A 2 5.09 34.64 1.30
CA ASP A 2 5.21 36.09 1.39
C ASP A 2 6.39 36.51 0.51
N ASN A 3 6.16 37.31 -0.51
CA ASN A 3 7.19 37.77 -1.47
C ASN A 3 8.36 38.44 -0.76
N TYR A 4 8.13 39.14 0.35
CA TYR A 4 9.17 39.78 1.12
C TYR A 4 10.12 38.76 1.77
N ARG A 5 9.60 37.67 2.32
CA ARG A 5 10.42 36.61 2.91
C ARG A 5 11.24 35.86 1.89
N VAL A 6 10.68 35.61 0.70
CA VAL A 6 11.41 34.97 -0.41
C VAL A 6 12.59 35.84 -0.85
N LEU A 7 12.39 37.13 -1.08
CA LEU A 7 13.46 38.06 -1.47
C LEU A 7 14.54 38.17 -0.39
N HIS A 8 14.16 38.20 0.89
CA HIS A 8 15.10 38.33 2.00
C HIS A 8 15.93 37.05 2.22
N MET A 9 15.35 35.90 1.93
CA MET A 9 16.04 34.58 2.06
C MET A 9 16.94 34.26 0.86
N TRP A 10 16.80 34.96 -0.24
CA TRP A 10 17.57 34.74 -1.46
C TRP A 10 18.82 35.63 -1.48
N ASP A 11 19.79 35.28 -0.68
CA ASP A 11 21.08 35.93 -0.60
C ASP A 11 22.17 34.90 -0.90
N ALA A 12 22.79 35.05 -2.09
CA ALA A 12 23.81 34.11 -2.59
C ALA A 12 25.10 34.15 -1.78
N GLU A 13 25.42 35.25 -1.10
CA GLU A 13 26.67 35.42 -0.38
C GLU A 13 26.66 34.78 1.01
N SER A 14 25.50 34.64 1.63
CA SER A 14 25.37 34.17 3.02
C SER A 14 25.05 32.69 3.17
N GLY A 15 24.97 31.91 2.09
CA GLY A 15 24.51 30.52 2.12
C GLY A 15 23.02 30.36 2.40
N MET A 16 22.25 31.44 2.26
CA MET A 16 20.79 31.45 2.49
C MET A 16 20.02 30.55 1.52
N ILE A 17 20.59 30.27 0.35
CA ILE A 17 20.01 29.30 -0.62
C ILE A 17 19.84 27.92 0.04
N ASP A 18 20.86 27.46 0.78
CA ASP A 18 20.79 26.16 1.47
C ASP A 18 19.77 26.18 2.61
N ILE A 19 19.68 27.29 3.32
CA ILE A 19 18.69 27.48 4.39
C ILE A 19 17.28 27.49 3.80
N TRP A 20 17.07 28.21 2.71
CA TRP A 20 15.79 28.26 2.01
C TRP A 20 15.41 26.89 1.46
N HIS A 21 16.32 26.17 0.83
CA HIS A 21 16.10 24.81 0.33
C HIS A 21 15.69 23.85 1.45
N ARG A 22 16.40 23.85 2.58
CA ARG A 22 16.02 23.04 3.77
C ARG A 22 14.67 23.45 4.34
N TYR A 23 14.36 24.74 4.34
CA TYR A 23 13.04 25.23 4.77
C TYR A 23 11.95 24.71 3.85
N CYS A 24 12.10 24.82 2.53
CA CYS A 24 11.15 24.29 1.56
C CYS A 24 10.97 22.78 1.71
N GLN A 25 12.06 22.03 1.84
CA GLN A 25 12.00 20.57 2.06
C GLN A 25 11.24 20.24 3.34
N ARG A 26 11.44 20.99 4.43
CA ARG A 26 10.69 20.81 5.67
C ARG A 26 9.22 21.11 5.47
N GLN A 27 8.87 22.25 4.87
CA GLN A 27 7.49 22.62 4.61
C GLN A 27 6.77 21.60 3.70
N MET A 28 7.45 21.11 2.66
CA MET A 28 6.90 20.06 1.80
C MET A 28 6.68 18.77 2.57
N ARG A 29 7.62 18.35 3.40
CA ARG A 29 7.47 17.16 4.23
C ARG A 29 6.34 17.29 5.25
N ASP A 30 6.26 18.43 5.94
CA ASP A 30 5.31 18.65 7.03
C ASP A 30 3.88 18.91 6.50
N SER A 31 3.74 19.38 5.27
CA SER A 31 2.45 19.62 4.58
C SER A 31 2.13 18.57 3.52
N PHE A 32 2.96 17.53 3.38
CA PHE A 32 2.76 16.50 2.39
C PHE A 32 1.57 15.62 2.77
N VAL A 33 0.56 15.64 1.92
CA VAL A 33 -0.58 14.71 1.99
C VAL A 33 -0.38 13.67 0.89
N MET A 34 -0.35 12.41 1.28
CA MET A 34 -0.17 11.32 0.32
C MET A 34 -1.43 11.15 -0.52
N LEU A 35 -1.24 10.91 -1.81
CA LEU A 35 -2.32 10.61 -2.73
C LEU A 35 -2.83 9.18 -2.47
N ASP A 36 -4.14 8.99 -2.55
CA ASP A 36 -4.79 7.69 -2.46
C ASP A 36 -4.52 6.91 -1.16
N GLU A 37 -4.40 7.59 -0.02
CA GLU A 37 -4.24 6.94 1.29
C GLU A 37 -5.47 6.14 1.74
N LYS A 38 -6.62 6.38 1.11
CA LYS A 38 -7.89 5.71 1.43
C LYS A 38 -8.49 5.06 0.20
N LEU A 39 -9.18 3.97 0.42
CA LEU A 39 -10.06 3.39 -0.61
C LEU A 39 -11.27 4.30 -0.83
N ILE A 40 -11.51 4.66 -2.07
CA ILE A 40 -12.68 5.43 -2.48
C ILE A 40 -13.60 4.52 -3.31
N PHE A 41 -14.74 4.19 -2.75
CA PHE A 41 -15.79 3.42 -3.43
C PHE A 41 -16.70 4.34 -4.24
N SER A 42 -17.53 3.80 -5.12
CA SER A 42 -18.41 4.60 -5.97
C SER A 42 -19.42 5.44 -5.16
N ASN A 43 -19.82 4.98 -3.98
CA ASN A 43 -20.72 5.67 -3.05
C ASN A 43 -19.99 6.45 -1.94
N THR A 44 -18.64 6.52 -1.94
CA THR A 44 -17.91 7.30 -0.94
C THR A 44 -18.02 8.78 -1.25
N GLU A 45 -18.45 9.59 -0.28
CA GLU A 45 -18.36 11.04 -0.35
C GLU A 45 -16.90 11.46 -0.20
N VAL A 46 -16.38 12.17 -1.20
CA VAL A 46 -15.00 12.66 -1.24
C VAL A 46 -14.99 14.13 -0.90
N LYS A 47 -14.19 14.51 0.08
CA LYS A 47 -13.92 15.90 0.42
C LYS A 47 -12.69 16.42 -0.32
N LYS A 48 -12.52 17.74 -0.38
CA LYS A 48 -11.37 18.37 -1.03
C LYS A 48 -10.03 17.93 -0.42
N GLU A 49 -10.03 17.55 0.84
CA GLU A 49 -8.86 17.13 1.62
C GLU A 49 -8.47 15.65 1.42
N ASP A 50 -9.30 14.85 0.74
CA ASP A 50 -9.07 13.41 0.61
C ASP A 50 -8.02 13.03 -0.47
N TYR A 51 -7.60 13.97 -1.30
CA TYR A 51 -6.53 13.79 -2.30
C TYR A 51 -6.58 12.43 -3.03
N ALA A 52 -7.75 12.12 -3.60
CA ALA A 52 -7.99 10.86 -4.28
C ALA A 52 -7.86 11.00 -5.81
N SER A 53 -7.03 10.18 -6.43
CA SER A 53 -6.91 10.10 -7.89
C SER A 53 -7.68 8.91 -8.48
N LYS A 54 -8.13 7.99 -7.65
CA LYS A 54 -8.75 6.73 -8.05
C LYS A 54 -10.06 6.53 -7.31
N ARG A 55 -10.97 5.79 -7.96
CA ARG A 55 -12.25 5.38 -7.37
C ARG A 55 -12.59 3.98 -7.85
N LEU A 56 -12.98 3.12 -6.92
CA LEU A 56 -13.49 1.80 -7.24
C LEU A 56 -14.87 1.93 -7.91
N PRO A 57 -15.16 1.14 -8.95
CA PRO A 57 -16.39 1.29 -9.75
C PRO A 57 -17.65 0.73 -9.09
N TYR A 58 -17.55 0.19 -7.88
CA TYR A 58 -18.64 -0.43 -7.14
C TYR A 58 -18.77 0.20 -5.74
N PRO A 59 -19.99 0.15 -5.16
CA PRO A 59 -20.26 0.69 -3.83
C PRO A 59 -19.73 -0.23 -2.72
N LEU A 60 -19.47 0.34 -1.55
CA LEU A 60 -19.32 -0.42 -0.31
C LEU A 60 -20.71 -0.51 0.35
N GLU A 61 -21.35 -1.66 0.21
CA GLU A 61 -22.70 -1.91 0.72
C GLU A 61 -22.92 -3.40 1.01
N GLN A 62 -23.99 -3.70 1.72
CA GLN A 62 -24.38 -5.08 1.93
C GLN A 62 -24.92 -5.69 0.63
N GLY A 63 -24.48 -6.91 0.33
CA GLY A 63 -24.86 -7.63 -0.87
C GLY A 63 -24.80 -9.14 -0.68
N SER A 64 -25.17 -9.89 -1.71
CA SER A 64 -25.06 -11.34 -1.69
C SER A 64 -23.61 -11.77 -1.84
N ILE A 65 -23.13 -12.58 -0.88
CA ILE A 65 -21.78 -13.18 -0.90
C ILE A 65 -21.83 -14.66 -1.33
N LYS A 66 -22.93 -15.12 -1.91
CA LYS A 66 -23.15 -16.54 -2.25
C LYS A 66 -22.00 -17.13 -3.08
N ALA A 67 -21.59 -16.45 -4.14
CA ALA A 67 -20.49 -16.92 -4.98
C ALA A 67 -19.15 -17.00 -4.23
N TRP A 68 -18.91 -16.07 -3.30
CA TRP A 68 -17.75 -16.11 -2.42
C TRP A 68 -17.81 -17.29 -1.45
N ASP A 69 -18.98 -17.50 -0.83
CA ASP A 69 -19.22 -18.63 0.09
C ASP A 69 -19.00 -19.97 -0.61
N GLU A 70 -19.57 -20.15 -1.81
CA GLU A 70 -19.40 -21.36 -2.62
C GLU A 70 -17.93 -21.61 -2.95
N LEU A 71 -17.20 -20.59 -3.38
CA LEU A 71 -15.77 -20.70 -3.71
C LEU A 71 -14.92 -21.03 -2.47
N MET A 72 -15.09 -20.24 -1.41
CA MET A 72 -14.23 -20.36 -0.22
C MET A 72 -14.47 -21.63 0.57
N SER A 73 -15.71 -22.13 0.61
CA SER A 73 -16.03 -23.39 1.29
C SER A 73 -15.40 -24.62 0.64
N VAL A 74 -15.11 -24.54 -0.66
CA VAL A 74 -14.41 -25.61 -1.39
C VAL A 74 -12.88 -25.53 -1.21
N LEU A 75 -12.34 -24.31 -1.13
CA LEU A 75 -10.89 -24.09 -1.16
C LEU A 75 -10.24 -24.10 0.21
N TYR A 76 -10.93 -23.66 1.26
CA TYR A 76 -10.33 -23.39 2.57
C TYR A 76 -11.18 -23.87 3.73
N ALA A 77 -10.50 -24.33 4.79
CA ALA A 77 -11.15 -24.57 6.06
C ALA A 77 -11.69 -23.26 6.67
N PRO A 78 -12.73 -23.32 7.55
CA PRO A 78 -13.37 -22.13 8.09
C PRO A 78 -12.43 -21.13 8.78
N ASP A 79 -11.41 -21.62 9.48
CA ASP A 79 -10.42 -20.79 10.17
C ASP A 79 -9.44 -20.10 9.21
N GLU A 80 -9.07 -20.76 8.12
CA GLU A 80 -8.24 -20.18 7.04
C GLU A 80 -9.02 -19.11 6.27
N ARG A 81 -10.26 -19.43 5.93
CA ARG A 81 -11.19 -18.49 5.30
C ARG A 81 -11.36 -17.22 6.14
N MET A 82 -11.59 -17.37 7.44
CA MET A 82 -11.73 -16.25 8.38
C MET A 82 -10.50 -15.33 8.37
N LYS A 83 -9.29 -15.88 8.29
CA LYS A 83 -8.05 -15.09 8.20
C LYS A 83 -7.96 -14.29 6.90
N ILE A 84 -8.38 -14.88 5.77
CA ILE A 84 -8.41 -14.19 4.47
C ILE A 84 -9.43 -13.05 4.50
N GLU A 85 -10.65 -13.32 4.99
CA GLU A 85 -11.72 -12.32 5.11
C GLU A 85 -11.32 -11.19 6.07
N TRP A 86 -10.66 -11.53 7.18
CA TRP A 86 -10.11 -10.54 8.10
C TRP A 86 -9.05 -9.64 7.43
N ALA A 87 -8.16 -10.21 6.60
CA ALA A 87 -7.17 -9.42 5.88
C ALA A 87 -7.82 -8.47 4.86
N ILE A 88 -8.86 -8.92 4.15
CA ILE A 88 -9.64 -8.06 3.24
C ILE A 88 -10.32 -6.93 4.04
N GLY A 89 -10.92 -7.24 5.18
CA GLY A 89 -11.52 -6.27 6.07
C GLY A 89 -10.52 -5.24 6.59
N ALA A 90 -9.30 -5.66 6.91
CA ALA A 90 -8.21 -4.77 7.35
C ALA A 90 -7.80 -3.77 6.25
N ILE A 91 -7.78 -4.21 4.98
CA ILE A 91 -7.53 -3.33 3.84
C ILE A 91 -8.65 -2.28 3.72
N VAL A 92 -9.92 -2.72 3.78
CA VAL A 92 -11.08 -1.83 3.66
C VAL A 92 -11.11 -0.79 4.78
N ASN A 93 -10.75 -1.19 5.99
CA ASN A 93 -10.76 -0.31 7.17
C ASN A 93 -9.51 0.59 7.27
N GLY A 94 -8.45 0.30 6.52
CA GLY A 94 -7.20 1.08 6.55
C GLY A 94 -6.36 0.85 7.80
N ASP A 95 -6.54 -0.26 8.52
CA ASP A 95 -5.85 -0.56 9.78
C ASP A 95 -4.49 -1.27 9.61
N SER A 96 -4.01 -1.46 8.40
CA SER A 96 -2.78 -2.22 8.12
C SER A 96 -1.57 -1.71 8.89
N LYS A 97 -1.40 -0.38 9.01
CA LYS A 97 -0.31 0.23 9.79
C LYS A 97 -0.37 -0.09 11.29
N LYS A 98 -1.56 -0.28 11.84
CA LYS A 98 -1.75 -0.67 13.26
C LYS A 98 -1.50 -2.16 13.47
N ILE A 99 -1.87 -2.97 12.48
CA ILE A 99 -1.77 -4.42 12.53
C ILE A 99 -0.31 -4.88 12.40
N GLN A 100 0.49 -4.23 11.57
CA GLN A 100 1.91 -4.50 11.35
C GLN A 100 2.20 -5.97 11.01
N LYS A 101 1.38 -6.56 10.14
CA LYS A 101 1.51 -7.95 9.68
C LYS A 101 1.32 -8.04 8.18
N PHE A 102 1.93 -9.05 7.59
CA PHE A 102 1.63 -9.46 6.22
C PHE A 102 1.10 -10.89 6.20
N MET A 103 0.30 -11.20 5.21
CA MET A 103 -0.27 -12.53 5.04
C MET A 103 0.57 -13.35 4.06
N VAL A 104 0.93 -14.57 4.46
CA VAL A 104 1.59 -15.55 3.60
C VAL A 104 0.62 -16.70 3.34
N MET A 105 0.31 -16.94 2.07
CA MET A 105 -0.48 -18.09 1.64
C MET A 105 0.48 -19.19 1.23
N TYR A 106 0.58 -20.22 2.05
CA TYR A 106 1.44 -21.38 1.85
C TYR A 106 0.62 -22.64 1.55
N GLY A 107 1.11 -23.51 0.69
CA GLY A 107 0.48 -24.80 0.40
C GLY A 107 0.85 -25.32 -0.99
N ALA A 108 0.42 -26.55 -1.28
CA ALA A 108 0.67 -27.24 -2.54
C ALA A 108 0.14 -26.45 -3.76
N PRO A 109 0.69 -26.67 -4.97
CA PRO A 109 0.11 -26.16 -6.20
C PRO A 109 -1.36 -26.59 -6.35
N GLY A 110 -2.20 -25.72 -6.97
CA GLY A 110 -3.60 -26.06 -7.24
C GLY A 110 -4.57 -25.85 -6.06
N THR A 111 -4.11 -25.35 -4.89
CA THR A 111 -4.97 -25.11 -3.70
C THR A 111 -5.71 -23.77 -3.70
N GLY A 112 -5.82 -23.08 -4.84
CA GLY A 112 -6.61 -21.84 -4.97
C GLY A 112 -5.93 -20.56 -4.50
N LYS A 113 -4.67 -20.58 -4.06
CA LYS A 113 -3.93 -19.38 -3.59
C LYS A 113 -3.96 -18.23 -4.60
N SER A 114 -3.53 -18.51 -5.83
CA SER A 114 -3.52 -17.52 -6.90
C SER A 114 -4.93 -17.04 -7.27
N THR A 115 -5.94 -17.90 -7.14
CA THR A 115 -7.34 -17.52 -7.37
C THR A 115 -7.78 -16.44 -6.41
N VAL A 116 -7.51 -16.61 -5.11
CA VAL A 116 -7.85 -15.61 -4.08
C VAL A 116 -7.06 -14.32 -4.27
N ILE A 117 -5.76 -14.42 -4.53
CA ILE A 117 -4.92 -13.23 -4.81
C ILE A 117 -5.45 -12.46 -6.02
N ASN A 118 -5.83 -13.13 -7.09
CA ASN A 118 -6.41 -12.50 -8.28
C ASN A 118 -7.77 -11.84 -7.99
N ILE A 119 -8.58 -12.40 -7.10
CA ILE A 119 -9.82 -11.77 -6.64
C ILE A 119 -9.53 -10.50 -5.87
N ILE A 120 -8.57 -10.54 -4.94
CA ILE A 120 -8.14 -9.35 -4.17
C ILE A 120 -7.62 -8.26 -5.12
N GLN A 121 -6.81 -8.60 -6.12
CA GLN A 121 -6.34 -7.65 -7.13
C GLN A 121 -7.48 -7.01 -7.91
N LYS A 122 -8.50 -7.78 -8.27
CA LYS A 122 -9.69 -7.26 -8.97
C LYS A 122 -10.56 -6.39 -8.06
N LEU A 123 -10.74 -6.79 -6.81
CA LEU A 123 -11.47 -6.01 -5.82
C LEU A 123 -10.85 -4.64 -5.60
N PHE A 124 -9.53 -4.56 -5.57
CA PHE A 124 -8.81 -3.32 -5.27
C PHE A 124 -8.02 -2.81 -6.48
N ALA A 125 -8.62 -2.91 -7.67
CA ALA A 125 -7.98 -2.49 -8.91
C ALA A 125 -7.52 -1.04 -8.84
N GLY A 126 -6.23 -0.82 -9.17
CA GLY A 126 -5.60 0.50 -9.10
C GLY A 126 -4.97 0.85 -7.75
N TYR A 127 -5.28 0.13 -6.67
CA TYR A 127 -4.72 0.36 -5.33
C TYR A 127 -3.65 -0.65 -4.91
N TYR A 128 -3.31 -1.59 -5.75
CA TYR A 128 -2.28 -2.57 -5.48
C TYR A 128 -1.03 -2.37 -6.34
N SER A 129 0.10 -2.86 -5.84
CA SER A 129 1.35 -2.99 -6.58
C SER A 129 1.90 -4.41 -6.43
N ALA A 130 2.46 -4.95 -7.50
CA ALA A 130 3.19 -6.20 -7.44
C ALA A 130 4.66 -5.92 -7.10
N PHE A 131 5.24 -6.76 -6.25
CA PHE A 131 6.65 -6.67 -5.89
C PHE A 131 7.33 -8.05 -5.88
N ASP A 132 8.65 -8.05 -5.83
CA ASP A 132 9.45 -9.26 -5.66
C ASP A 132 10.27 -9.16 -4.36
N ALA A 133 10.01 -10.06 -3.41
CA ALA A 133 10.69 -10.08 -2.13
C ALA A 133 12.19 -10.39 -2.26
N LYS A 134 12.62 -11.13 -3.30
CA LYS A 134 14.05 -11.35 -3.58
C LYS A 134 14.75 -10.03 -3.92
N VAL A 135 14.07 -9.18 -4.69
CA VAL A 135 14.58 -7.84 -5.04
C VAL A 135 14.65 -6.97 -3.79
N LEU A 136 13.64 -7.05 -2.90
CA LEU A 136 13.65 -6.33 -1.62
C LEU A 136 14.77 -6.79 -0.69
N GLY A 137 15.00 -8.10 -0.61
CA GLY A 137 16.05 -8.69 0.23
C GLY A 137 17.48 -8.53 -0.32
N SER A 138 17.64 -7.97 -1.52
CA SER A 138 18.96 -7.71 -2.11
C SER A 138 19.47 -6.32 -1.74
N SER A 139 20.58 -6.27 -1.00
CA SER A 139 21.22 -5.00 -0.59
C SER A 139 21.73 -4.16 -1.76
N SER A 140 22.02 -4.80 -2.91
CA SER A 140 22.63 -4.15 -4.08
C SER A 140 21.61 -3.51 -5.04
N ASN A 141 20.31 -3.72 -4.87
CA ASN A 141 19.31 -3.19 -5.79
C ASN A 141 18.75 -1.84 -5.33
N ALA A 142 19.18 -0.77 -6.00
CA ALA A 142 18.69 0.58 -5.74
C ALA A 142 17.19 0.79 -6.09
N PHE A 143 16.63 -0.06 -6.96
CA PHE A 143 15.23 0.02 -7.42
C PHE A 143 14.28 -0.90 -6.65
N ALA A 144 14.77 -1.56 -5.60
CA ALA A 144 13.98 -2.52 -4.81
C ALA A 144 12.67 -1.93 -4.26
N LEU A 145 12.64 -0.64 -3.96
CA LEU A 145 11.47 0.07 -3.42
C LEU A 145 10.61 0.79 -4.48
N GLU A 146 10.90 0.62 -5.76
CA GLU A 146 10.18 1.29 -6.84
C GLU A 146 8.68 0.98 -6.81
N ALA A 147 8.32 -0.28 -6.56
CA ALA A 147 6.92 -0.72 -6.45
C ALA A 147 6.14 -0.01 -5.32
N PHE A 148 6.83 0.59 -4.35
CA PHE A 148 6.23 1.26 -3.19
C PHE A 148 6.23 2.79 -3.31
N LYS A 149 6.89 3.36 -4.30
CA LYS A 149 6.94 4.83 -4.50
C LYS A 149 5.56 5.45 -4.73
N ALA A 150 4.66 4.72 -5.38
CA ALA A 150 3.28 5.16 -5.59
C ALA A 150 2.39 4.98 -4.36
N ASN A 151 2.97 4.62 -3.20
CA ASN A 151 2.27 4.34 -1.95
C ASN A 151 1.05 3.41 -2.14
N PRO A 152 1.22 2.19 -2.67
CA PRO A 152 0.11 1.29 -2.87
C PRO A 152 -0.49 0.90 -1.51
N LEU A 153 -1.82 0.83 -1.42
CA LEU A 153 -2.50 0.34 -0.22
C LEU A 153 -2.30 -1.17 -0.02
N ILE A 154 -2.02 -1.87 -1.10
CA ILE A 154 -1.81 -3.32 -1.11
C ILE A 154 -0.56 -3.64 -1.90
N ALA A 155 0.35 -4.40 -1.31
CA ALA A 155 1.51 -4.95 -1.99
C ALA A 155 1.35 -6.48 -2.11
N ILE A 156 1.45 -6.99 -3.33
CA ILE A 156 1.21 -8.40 -3.63
C ILE A 156 2.45 -9.00 -4.28
N GLN A 157 2.83 -10.17 -3.80
CA GLN A 157 3.80 -11.02 -4.46
C GLN A 157 3.13 -12.33 -4.87
N HIS A 158 3.23 -12.67 -6.14
CA HIS A 158 2.97 -14.01 -6.66
C HIS A 158 4.26 -14.82 -6.56
N ASP A 159 4.16 -16.10 -6.26
CA ASP A 159 5.28 -17.06 -6.28
C ASP A 159 6.55 -16.60 -5.54
N GLY A 160 6.39 -16.22 -4.29
CA GLY A 160 7.49 -15.79 -3.43
C GLY A 160 8.28 -16.95 -2.83
N ASP A 161 9.57 -17.05 -3.17
CA ASP A 161 10.51 -17.86 -2.40
C ASP A 161 11.15 -17.01 -1.30
N LEU A 162 10.58 -17.10 -0.10
CA LEU A 162 11.08 -16.39 1.08
C LEU A 162 12.29 -17.07 1.75
N SER A 163 12.71 -18.25 1.26
CA SER A 163 13.79 -19.03 1.87
C SER A 163 15.19 -18.45 1.70
N ARG A 164 15.34 -17.44 0.82
CA ARG A 164 16.64 -16.82 0.46
C ARG A 164 16.64 -15.30 0.64
N ILE A 165 15.86 -14.77 1.57
CA ILE A 165 15.94 -13.36 1.90
C ILE A 165 17.13 -13.16 2.81
N GLU A 166 18.19 -12.53 2.28
CA GLU A 166 19.43 -12.25 3.02
C GLU A 166 19.23 -11.15 4.07
N ASP A 167 18.35 -10.19 3.79
CA ASP A 167 18.07 -9.05 4.67
C ASP A 167 16.56 -8.78 4.78
N ASN A 168 16.01 -9.03 5.95
CA ASN A 168 14.60 -8.78 6.25
C ASN A 168 14.31 -7.32 6.66
N THR A 169 15.32 -6.48 6.80
CA THR A 169 15.18 -5.12 7.34
C THR A 169 14.23 -4.29 6.52
N ARG A 170 14.30 -4.37 5.18
CA ARG A 170 13.42 -3.64 4.27
C ARG A 170 11.99 -4.11 4.34
N ILE A 171 11.76 -5.43 4.41
CA ILE A 171 10.41 -6.00 4.55
C ILE A 171 9.80 -5.58 5.88
N ASN A 172 10.57 -5.67 6.97
CA ASN A 172 10.12 -5.25 8.29
C ASN A 172 9.78 -3.75 8.31
N SER A 173 10.58 -2.92 7.66
CA SER A 173 10.33 -1.49 7.59
C SER A 173 9.04 -1.16 6.81
N LEU A 174 8.73 -1.89 5.74
CA LEU A 174 7.48 -1.72 4.98
C LEU A 174 6.23 -2.12 5.78
N VAL A 175 6.36 -3.06 6.71
CA VAL A 175 5.24 -3.54 7.55
C VAL A 175 5.03 -2.65 8.78
N SER A 176 6.09 -1.98 9.28
CA SER A 176 6.06 -1.19 10.52
C SER A 176 5.87 0.32 10.30
N HIS A 177 5.93 0.81 9.08
CA HIS A 177 5.76 2.22 8.70
C HIS A 177 4.63 2.42 7.70
#